data_be00dff6b66fd7fa41d20908bc004f40
#
_entry.id   be00dff6b66fd7fa41d20908bc004f40
#
_cell.length_a   1.000
_cell.length_b   1.000
_cell.length_c   1.000
_cell.angle_alpha   90.00
_cell.angle_beta   90.00
_cell.angle_gamma   90.00
#
_symmetry.space_group_name_H-M   'P 1'
#
loop_
_entity.id
_entity.type
_entity.pdbx_description
1 polymer ?
#
loop_
_entity_poly.entity_id
_entity_poly.type
_entity_poly.pdbx_seq_one_letter_code
_entity_poly.pdbx_strand_id
1 'polypeptide(L)'
;TKGAVKAIGKDIMLVTNRGSDGDILVFDRNGKGLRKINRLGQSGEEYTQLTGLVLDEDNDEIFVKDNPARKIGVYDLLGNYKRSFKFTDTSYYNYIFNYDRDHLICYKSYPSEKGKRECHLIISKQDGRIIHEIQIPSKGTETPVVTEGEFIITPEFYLTFPDRDKWILVNTSSDTIFHYLPDGNLSPFIVRSPSI
;
A
#
# COMPACT_ATOMS: atom_id res chain seq x y z
N THR A 1 17.88 -6.45 16.40
CA THR A 1 16.54 -6.15 15.82
C THR A 1 16.78 -5.43 14.51
N LYS A 2 16.29 -5.95 13.40
CA LYS A 2 16.47 -5.31 12.08
C LYS A 2 15.28 -4.39 11.85
N GLY A 3 15.47 -3.09 11.97
CA GLY A 3 14.49 -2.08 11.56
C GLY A 3 14.36 -2.05 10.03
N ALA A 4 13.17 -1.71 9.53
CA ALA A 4 12.92 -1.50 8.12
C ALA A 4 12.46 -0.06 7.88
N VAL A 5 13.13 0.64 6.98
CA VAL A 5 12.65 1.95 6.49
C VAL A 5 11.37 1.71 5.69
N LYS A 6 10.29 2.39 6.06
CA LYS A 6 8.97 2.25 5.44
C LYS A 6 8.61 3.45 4.58
N ALA A 7 9.07 4.63 4.95
CA ALA A 7 8.84 5.83 4.18
C ALA A 7 10.01 6.81 4.35
N ILE A 8 10.32 7.53 3.29
CA ILE A 8 11.35 8.55 3.25
C ILE A 8 10.70 9.81 2.67
N GLY A 9 10.61 10.84 3.49
CA GLY A 9 10.11 12.14 3.11
C GLY A 9 11.22 13.16 2.82
N LYS A 10 10.86 14.42 2.76
CA LYS A 10 11.78 15.55 2.56
C LYS A 10 12.65 15.76 3.80
N ASP A 11 12.02 15.80 4.97
CA ASP A 11 12.64 16.14 6.24
C ASP A 11 12.80 14.94 7.18
N ILE A 12 11.89 13.96 7.13
CA ILE A 12 11.87 12.82 8.04
C ILE A 12 11.85 11.47 7.32
N MET A 13 12.22 10.44 8.08
CA MET A 13 12.11 9.03 7.70
C MET A 13 11.29 8.28 8.74
N LEU A 14 10.45 7.37 8.30
CA LEU A 14 9.69 6.47 9.17
C LEU A 14 10.29 5.07 9.10
N VAL A 15 10.57 4.52 10.26
CA VAL A 15 11.17 3.19 10.44
C VAL A 15 10.28 2.37 11.37
N THR A 16 10.08 1.10 11.06
CA THR A 16 9.42 0.15 11.96
C THR A 16 10.36 -1.02 12.25
N ASN A 17 10.28 -1.58 13.45
CA ASN A 17 11.00 -2.82 13.78
C ASN A 17 10.18 -4.04 13.35
N ARG A 18 9.00 -4.19 13.94
CA ARG A 18 8.03 -5.24 13.62
C ARG A 18 6.64 -4.62 13.62
N GLY A 19 5.79 -5.04 12.70
CA GLY A 19 4.41 -4.55 12.67
C GLY A 19 3.59 -4.92 13.91
N SER A 20 4.04 -5.92 14.68
CA SER A 20 3.38 -6.40 15.89
C SER A 20 3.63 -5.55 17.14
N ASP A 21 4.73 -4.78 17.20
CA ASP A 21 5.01 -3.89 18.34
C ASP A 21 4.34 -2.51 18.19
N GLY A 22 3.87 -2.21 16.99
CA GLY A 22 3.15 -0.97 16.69
C GLY A 22 4.02 0.28 16.69
N ASP A 23 5.33 0.15 16.85
CA ASP A 23 6.24 1.28 16.94
C ASP A 23 6.55 1.87 15.57
N ILE A 24 6.33 3.17 15.43
CA ILE A 24 6.79 4.01 14.32
C ILE A 24 7.90 4.91 14.86
N LEU A 25 9.12 4.66 14.43
CA LEU A 25 10.28 5.43 14.80
C LEU A 25 10.50 6.53 13.76
N VAL A 26 10.58 7.77 14.20
CA VAL A 26 10.76 8.94 13.35
C VAL A 26 12.19 9.44 13.48
N PHE A 27 12.88 9.54 12.36
CA PHE A 27 14.25 10.04 12.25
C PHE A 27 14.30 11.25 11.33
N ASP A 28 15.28 12.12 11.51
CA ASP A 28 15.64 13.12 10.50
C ASP A 28 16.40 12.47 9.32
N ARG A 29 16.70 13.25 8.29
CA ARG A 29 17.44 12.78 7.10
C ARG A 29 18.89 12.43 7.37
N ASN A 30 19.45 12.80 8.51
CA ASN A 30 20.81 12.48 8.97
C ASN A 30 20.84 11.21 9.85
N GLY A 31 19.69 10.59 10.11
CA GLY A 31 19.56 9.40 10.92
C GLY A 31 19.48 9.66 12.42
N LYS A 32 19.28 10.90 12.84
CA LYS A 32 19.05 11.24 14.25
C LYS A 32 17.60 10.88 14.62
N GLY A 33 17.42 10.10 15.69
CA GLY A 33 16.09 9.79 16.24
C GLY A 33 15.42 11.05 16.76
N LEU A 34 14.22 11.30 16.30
CA LEU A 34 13.40 12.45 16.71
C LEU A 34 12.36 12.06 17.74
N ARG A 35 11.61 10.99 17.48
CA ARG A 35 10.52 10.52 18.36
C ARG A 35 10.10 9.10 18.03
N LYS A 36 9.28 8.55 18.90
CA LYS A 36 8.53 7.30 18.71
C LYS A 36 7.05 7.59 18.80
N ILE A 37 6.30 7.07 17.84
CA ILE A 37 4.84 7.07 17.83
C ILE A 37 4.40 5.63 18.03
N ASN A 38 3.46 5.40 18.96
CA ASN A 38 2.80 4.12 19.16
C ASN A 38 1.34 4.36 19.52
N ARG A 39 0.44 3.86 18.69
CA ARG A 39 -1.00 3.91 18.88
C ARG A 39 -1.61 2.51 18.75
N LEU A 40 -0.83 1.49 19.19
CA LEU A 40 -1.31 0.12 19.21
C LEU A 40 -2.37 -0.04 20.29
N GLY A 41 -3.57 -0.47 19.90
CA GLY A 41 -4.70 -0.67 20.80
C GLY A 41 -5.96 -1.07 20.06
N GLN A 42 -7.11 -0.99 20.73
CA GLN A 42 -8.39 -1.45 20.18
C GLN A 42 -9.47 -0.38 20.13
N SER A 43 -9.15 0.85 20.47
CA SER A 43 -10.09 1.97 20.33
C SER A 43 -10.26 2.38 18.86
N GLY A 44 -11.27 3.21 18.59
CA GLY A 44 -11.51 3.74 17.25
C GLY A 44 -10.35 4.55 16.69
N GLU A 45 -9.56 5.18 17.57
CA GLU A 45 -8.43 6.04 17.24
C GLU A 45 -7.09 5.30 17.17
N GLU A 46 -7.07 4.02 17.48
CA GLU A 46 -5.88 3.18 17.55
C GLU A 46 -5.84 2.19 16.39
N TYR A 47 -4.68 1.63 16.08
CA TYR A 47 -4.53 0.52 15.17
C TYR A 47 -4.26 -0.78 15.94
N THR A 48 -4.84 -1.88 15.47
CA THR A 48 -4.64 -3.22 16.08
C THR A 48 -3.35 -3.85 15.57
N GLN A 49 -2.95 -3.50 14.35
CA GLN A 49 -1.70 -3.96 13.74
C GLN A 49 -1.23 -2.96 12.69
N LEU A 50 0.08 -2.70 12.69
CA LEU A 50 0.72 -1.87 11.68
C LEU A 50 1.13 -2.75 10.49
N THR A 51 0.29 -2.79 9.43
CA THR A 51 0.52 -3.63 8.24
C THR A 51 1.01 -2.83 7.03
N GLY A 52 0.96 -1.51 7.10
CA GLY A 52 1.49 -0.60 6.08
C GLY A 52 1.57 0.82 6.60
N LEU A 53 2.43 1.61 5.97
CA LEU A 53 2.72 2.97 6.42
C LEU A 53 2.97 3.86 5.20
N VAL A 54 2.32 5.01 5.17
CA VAL A 54 2.55 6.07 4.16
C VAL A 54 2.81 7.38 4.88
N LEU A 55 3.83 8.09 4.44
CA LEU A 55 4.17 9.43 4.90
C LEU A 55 3.72 10.45 3.86
N ASP A 56 3.02 11.47 4.31
CA ASP A 56 2.60 12.62 3.53
C ASP A 56 2.98 13.90 4.27
N GLU A 57 4.22 14.35 4.05
CA GLU A 57 4.73 15.55 4.71
C GLU A 57 4.04 16.83 4.22
N ASP A 58 3.55 16.85 2.99
CA ASP A 58 2.89 18.04 2.43
C ASP A 58 1.55 18.34 3.10
N ASN A 59 0.91 17.32 3.69
CA ASN A 59 -0.34 17.44 4.45
C ASN A 59 -0.14 17.22 5.97
N ASP A 60 1.10 17.06 6.44
CA ASP A 60 1.43 16.71 7.83
C ASP A 60 0.68 15.45 8.31
N GLU A 61 0.72 14.37 7.50
CA GLU A 61 -0.04 13.16 7.76
C GLU A 61 0.78 11.86 7.63
N ILE A 62 0.44 10.92 8.51
CA ILE A 62 0.89 9.54 8.48
C ILE A 62 -0.35 8.65 8.33
N PHE A 63 -0.38 7.84 7.28
CA PHE A 63 -1.42 6.84 7.07
C PHE A 63 -0.93 5.48 7.55
N VAL A 64 -1.65 4.88 8.47
CA VAL A 64 -1.38 3.55 9.03
C VAL A 64 -2.43 2.57 8.53
N LYS A 65 -1.99 1.61 7.71
CA LYS A 65 -2.84 0.53 7.26
C LYS A 65 -2.95 -0.53 8.34
N ASP A 66 -4.17 -0.89 8.69
CA ASP A 66 -4.54 -1.93 9.64
C ASP A 66 -5.42 -2.98 8.95
N ASN A 67 -4.80 -4.05 8.46
CA ASN A 67 -5.54 -5.09 7.74
C ASN A 67 -6.53 -5.85 8.63
N PRO A 68 -6.19 -6.27 9.87
CA PRO A 68 -7.16 -6.93 10.74
C PRO A 68 -8.40 -6.08 11.03
N ALA A 69 -8.21 -4.79 11.30
CA ALA A 69 -9.33 -3.87 11.53
C ALA A 69 -9.95 -3.35 10.23
N ARG A 70 -9.39 -3.69 9.05
CA ARG A 70 -9.84 -3.30 7.71
C ARG A 70 -10.02 -1.79 7.57
N LYS A 71 -9.04 -1.04 8.06
CA LYS A 71 -9.07 0.43 8.04
C LYS A 71 -7.70 1.03 7.75
N ILE A 72 -7.72 2.30 7.41
CA ILE A 72 -6.56 3.17 7.41
C ILE A 72 -6.81 4.24 8.47
N GLY A 73 -5.93 4.31 9.47
CA GLY A 73 -5.88 5.38 10.46
C GLY A 73 -4.99 6.51 9.95
N VAL A 74 -5.39 7.74 10.18
CA VAL A 74 -4.63 8.93 9.79
C VAL A 74 -4.26 9.70 11.04
N TYR A 75 -2.98 9.99 11.15
CA TYR A 75 -2.36 10.68 12.29
C TYR A 75 -1.56 11.89 11.78
N ASP A 76 -1.37 12.89 12.62
CA ASP A 76 -0.39 13.93 12.32
C ASP A 76 1.05 13.39 12.49
N LEU A 77 2.05 14.21 12.13
CA LEU A 77 3.46 13.81 12.25
C LEU A 77 3.92 13.65 13.71
N LEU A 78 3.12 14.08 14.70
CA LEU A 78 3.37 13.85 16.13
C LEU A 78 2.70 12.57 16.66
N GLY A 79 1.82 11.95 15.85
CA GLY A 79 1.08 10.75 16.20
C GLY A 79 -0.28 11.01 16.82
N ASN A 80 -0.81 12.23 16.75
CA ASN A 80 -2.18 12.52 17.18
C ASN A 80 -3.16 12.04 16.11
N TYR A 81 -4.24 11.41 16.56
CA TYR A 81 -5.29 10.92 15.67
C TYR A 81 -6.02 12.08 14.97
N LYS A 82 -6.22 11.96 13.67
CA LYS A 82 -7.00 12.91 12.86
C LYS A 82 -8.33 12.32 12.41
N ARG A 83 -8.30 11.13 11.80
CA ARG A 83 -9.47 10.42 11.26
C ARG A 83 -9.12 8.97 10.91
N SER A 84 -10.12 8.20 10.54
CA SER A 84 -9.91 6.89 9.90
C SER A 84 -11.02 6.61 8.89
N PHE A 85 -10.74 5.73 7.94
CA PHE A 85 -11.72 5.21 7.00
C PHE A 85 -11.54 3.72 6.77
N LYS A 86 -12.63 3.03 6.52
CA LYS A 86 -12.66 1.58 6.31
C LYS A 86 -12.42 1.23 4.85
N PHE A 87 -11.92 0.03 4.59
CA PHE A 87 -11.94 -0.55 3.26
C PHE A 87 -13.38 -0.72 2.79
N THR A 88 -13.61 -0.54 1.49
CA THR A 88 -14.99 -0.43 0.94
C THR A 88 -15.80 -1.71 0.98
N ASP A 89 -15.15 -2.88 0.99
CA ASP A 89 -15.79 -4.19 0.96
C ASP A 89 -14.91 -5.26 1.66
N THR A 90 -15.03 -6.53 1.29
CA THR A 90 -14.22 -7.64 1.82
C THR A 90 -12.78 -7.64 1.31
N SER A 91 -12.37 -6.69 0.45
CA SER A 91 -11.03 -6.58 -0.09
C SER A 91 -9.98 -6.20 0.94
N TYR A 92 -8.73 -6.42 0.58
CA TYR A 92 -7.55 -5.87 1.26
C TYR A 92 -6.87 -4.86 0.34
N TYR A 93 -6.37 -3.78 0.94
CA TYR A 93 -5.58 -2.78 0.23
C TYR A 93 -4.11 -3.06 0.51
N ASN A 94 -3.38 -3.41 -0.52
CA ASN A 94 -1.96 -3.72 -0.45
C ASN A 94 -1.15 -2.67 -1.20
N TYR A 95 0.16 -2.59 -0.93
CA TYR A 95 1.06 -1.66 -1.65
C TYR A 95 0.51 -0.25 -1.72
N ILE A 96 0.16 0.30 -0.55
CA ILE A 96 -0.39 1.65 -0.45
C ILE A 96 0.74 2.68 -0.48
N PHE A 97 0.58 3.70 -1.33
CA PHE A 97 1.55 4.79 -1.49
C PHE A 97 0.84 6.15 -1.58
N ASN A 98 1.61 7.19 -1.30
CA ASN A 98 1.21 8.56 -1.58
C ASN A 98 1.17 8.78 -3.10
N TYR A 99 -0.01 9.07 -3.66
CA TYR A 99 -0.17 9.25 -5.10
C TYR A 99 0.04 10.72 -5.51
N ASP A 100 -0.75 11.60 -4.92
CA ASP A 100 -0.69 13.04 -5.10
C ASP A 100 -1.12 13.74 -3.79
N ARG A 101 -1.42 15.04 -3.88
CA ARG A 101 -1.82 15.82 -2.71
C ARG A 101 -3.06 15.26 -2.01
N ASP A 102 -4.03 14.76 -2.77
CA ASP A 102 -5.36 14.42 -2.25
C ASP A 102 -5.66 12.92 -2.27
N HIS A 103 -4.78 12.12 -2.90
CA HIS A 103 -5.05 10.70 -3.16
C HIS A 103 -3.90 9.78 -2.73
N LEU A 104 -4.29 8.53 -2.43
CA LEU A 104 -3.39 7.38 -2.29
C LEU A 104 -3.60 6.45 -3.49
N ILE A 105 -2.55 5.73 -3.88
CA ILE A 105 -2.64 4.59 -4.80
C ILE A 105 -2.43 3.30 -4.02
N CYS A 106 -3.22 2.27 -4.29
CA CYS A 106 -3.09 0.96 -3.67
C CYS A 106 -3.55 -0.15 -4.62
N TYR A 107 -3.21 -1.39 -4.26
CA TYR A 107 -3.71 -2.58 -4.94
C TYR A 107 -4.82 -3.22 -4.11
N LYS A 108 -5.96 -3.47 -4.77
CA LYS A 108 -7.13 -4.12 -4.17
C LYS A 108 -7.12 -5.60 -4.51
N SER A 109 -7.10 -6.45 -3.49
CA SER A 109 -7.11 -7.91 -3.63
C SER A 109 -8.23 -8.57 -2.82
N TYR A 110 -8.62 -9.79 -3.23
CA TYR A 110 -9.65 -10.60 -2.60
C TYR A 110 -9.13 -12.02 -2.31
N PRO A 111 -8.24 -12.21 -1.31
CA PRO A 111 -7.56 -13.49 -1.10
C PRO A 111 -8.50 -14.69 -0.88
N SER A 112 -9.71 -14.44 -0.39
CA SER A 112 -10.68 -15.50 -0.02
C SER A 112 -11.84 -15.63 -0.99
N GLU A 113 -11.92 -14.82 -2.04
CA GLU A 113 -13.08 -14.77 -2.93
C GLU A 113 -12.68 -14.98 -4.40
N LYS A 114 -12.91 -16.21 -4.89
CA LYS A 114 -12.68 -16.53 -6.30
C LYS A 114 -13.62 -15.73 -7.21
N GLY A 115 -13.08 -15.26 -8.32
CA GLY A 115 -13.84 -14.56 -9.36
C GLY A 115 -14.07 -13.07 -9.14
N LYS A 116 -13.66 -12.50 -8.01
CA LYS A 116 -13.62 -11.06 -7.83
C LYS A 116 -12.42 -10.45 -8.56
N ARG A 117 -12.68 -9.34 -9.21
CA ARG A 117 -11.68 -8.65 -10.01
C ARG A 117 -10.78 -7.79 -9.13
N GLU A 118 -9.51 -8.11 -9.18
CA GLU A 118 -8.47 -7.34 -8.51
C GLU A 118 -8.00 -6.19 -9.41
N CYS A 119 -7.65 -5.06 -8.82
CA CYS A 119 -7.25 -3.87 -9.57
C CYS A 119 -6.42 -2.92 -8.71
N HIS A 120 -5.73 -1.98 -9.35
CA HIS A 120 -5.18 -0.85 -8.65
C HIS A 120 -6.27 0.20 -8.42
N LEU A 121 -6.22 0.89 -7.29
CA LEU A 121 -7.16 1.93 -6.91
C LEU A 121 -6.45 3.23 -6.66
N ILE A 122 -7.07 4.32 -7.08
CA ILE A 122 -6.82 5.64 -6.54
C ILE A 122 -7.96 5.96 -5.57
N ILE A 123 -7.60 6.26 -4.32
CA ILE A 123 -8.55 6.54 -3.25
C ILE A 123 -8.30 7.91 -2.63
N SER A 124 -9.35 8.54 -2.16
CA SER A 124 -9.30 9.82 -1.45
C SER A 124 -8.61 9.66 -0.10
N LYS A 125 -7.67 10.55 0.23
CA LYS A 125 -7.03 10.63 1.55
C LYS A 125 -8.00 11.06 2.65
N GLN A 126 -9.08 11.74 2.27
CA GLN A 126 -10.03 12.30 3.23
C GLN A 126 -10.93 11.23 3.84
N ASP A 127 -11.49 10.35 3.01
CA ASP A 127 -12.55 9.41 3.39
C ASP A 127 -12.39 8.00 2.83
N GLY A 128 -11.35 7.74 2.04
CA GLY A 128 -11.06 6.44 1.46
C GLY A 128 -11.97 6.05 0.29
N ARG A 129 -12.85 6.94 -0.20
CA ARG A 129 -13.69 6.63 -1.35
C ARG A 129 -12.84 6.37 -2.59
N ILE A 130 -13.27 5.44 -3.41
CA ILE A 130 -12.61 5.11 -4.67
C ILE A 130 -12.86 6.25 -5.65
N ILE A 131 -11.77 6.83 -6.16
CA ILE A 131 -11.79 7.88 -7.19
C ILE A 131 -11.67 7.23 -8.56
N HIS A 132 -10.77 6.26 -8.69
CA HIS A 132 -10.51 5.59 -9.96
C HIS A 132 -10.07 4.16 -9.76
N GLU A 133 -10.55 3.24 -10.61
CA GLU A 133 -10.11 1.86 -10.69
C GLU A 133 -9.25 1.67 -11.94
N ILE A 134 -7.98 1.31 -11.74
CA ILE A 134 -7.04 1.05 -12.83
C ILE A 134 -7.00 -0.45 -13.06
N GLN A 135 -7.48 -0.88 -14.20
CA GLN A 135 -7.52 -2.28 -14.57
C GLN A 135 -6.42 -2.60 -15.58
N ILE A 136 -5.49 -3.45 -15.17
CA ILE A 136 -4.45 -3.94 -16.06
C ILE A 136 -5.07 -5.02 -16.95
N PRO A 137 -4.89 -4.94 -18.28
CA PRO A 137 -5.29 -6.01 -19.18
C PRO A 137 -4.59 -7.32 -18.78
N SER A 138 -5.38 -8.35 -18.49
CA SER A 138 -4.86 -9.69 -18.17
C SER A 138 -5.51 -10.72 -19.06
N LYS A 139 -4.80 -11.81 -19.35
CA LYS A 139 -5.31 -12.92 -20.17
C LYS A 139 -6.21 -13.87 -19.37
N GLY A 140 -6.53 -13.56 -18.12
CA GLY A 140 -7.37 -14.38 -17.26
C GLY A 140 -6.71 -15.70 -16.83
N THR A 141 -5.38 -15.79 -16.87
CA THR A 141 -4.65 -16.94 -16.35
C THR A 141 -4.83 -17.01 -14.84
N GLU A 142 -5.21 -18.19 -14.36
CA GLU A 142 -5.29 -18.43 -12.91
C GLU A 142 -3.91 -18.20 -12.29
N THR A 143 -3.90 -17.60 -11.12
CA THR A 143 -2.71 -17.44 -10.32
C THR A 143 -2.09 -18.82 -10.06
N PRO A 144 -0.86 -19.12 -10.49
CA PRO A 144 -0.24 -20.41 -10.21
C PRO A 144 -0.09 -20.56 -8.68
N VAL A 145 -0.76 -21.55 -8.13
CA VAL A 145 -0.61 -21.94 -6.74
C VAL A 145 0.42 -23.06 -6.71
N VAL A 146 1.58 -22.81 -6.13
CA VAL A 146 2.58 -23.85 -5.91
C VAL A 146 2.30 -24.47 -4.54
N THR A 147 1.97 -25.76 -4.54
CA THR A 147 1.81 -26.56 -3.32
C THR A 147 3.08 -27.37 -3.12
N GLU A 148 3.81 -27.14 -2.05
CA GLU A 148 4.96 -27.93 -1.63
C GLU A 148 4.69 -28.48 -0.23
N GLY A 149 4.28 -29.74 -0.13
CA GLY A 149 3.84 -30.38 1.10
C GLY A 149 2.58 -29.71 1.68
N GLU A 150 2.65 -29.27 2.93
CA GLU A 150 1.56 -28.53 3.60
C GLU A 150 1.60 -27.02 3.35
N PHE A 151 2.60 -26.55 2.60
CA PHE A 151 2.75 -25.11 2.32
C PHE A 151 2.11 -24.75 0.98
N ILE A 152 1.24 -23.74 1.03
CA ILE A 152 0.70 -23.09 -0.16
C ILE A 152 1.51 -21.80 -0.36
N ILE A 153 2.33 -21.77 -1.39
CA ILE A 153 3.06 -20.56 -1.77
C ILE A 153 2.26 -19.89 -2.89
N THR A 154 1.64 -18.78 -2.55
CA THR A 154 1.10 -17.85 -3.54
C THR A 154 2.16 -16.77 -3.79
N PRO A 155 2.83 -16.73 -4.93
CA PRO A 155 3.72 -15.65 -5.27
C PRO A 155 2.96 -14.31 -5.19
N GLU A 156 3.61 -13.23 -4.72
CA GLU A 156 3.02 -11.89 -4.79
C GLU A 156 2.98 -11.46 -6.26
N PHE A 157 1.77 -11.31 -6.81
CA PHE A 157 1.56 -11.15 -8.25
C PHE A 157 1.39 -9.70 -8.69
N TYR A 158 1.41 -8.77 -7.74
CA TYR A 158 1.15 -7.37 -8.02
C TYR A 158 2.18 -6.52 -7.33
N LEU A 159 2.75 -5.62 -8.08
CA LEU A 159 3.66 -4.64 -7.50
C LEU A 159 3.26 -3.27 -8.04
N THR A 160 3.43 -2.28 -7.19
CA THR A 160 3.18 -0.88 -7.51
C THR A 160 4.42 -0.12 -7.09
N PHE A 161 5.05 0.59 -8.00
CA PHE A 161 6.25 1.37 -7.72
C PHE A 161 6.11 2.77 -8.29
N PRO A 162 6.54 3.81 -7.55
CA PRO A 162 6.70 5.12 -8.14
C PRO A 162 7.91 5.14 -9.10
N ASP A 163 7.74 5.79 -10.25
CA ASP A 163 8.80 6.05 -11.23
C ASP A 163 8.69 7.50 -11.71
N ARG A 164 9.34 8.41 -10.99
CA ARG A 164 9.28 9.87 -11.21
C ARG A 164 7.84 10.40 -11.12
N ASP A 165 7.27 10.80 -12.24
CA ASP A 165 5.90 11.31 -12.40
C ASP A 165 4.88 10.23 -12.79
N LYS A 166 5.30 8.97 -12.88
CA LYS A 166 4.50 7.81 -13.31
C LYS A 166 4.51 6.73 -12.25
N TRP A 167 3.72 5.69 -12.50
CA TRP A 167 3.68 4.48 -11.68
C TRP A 167 3.94 3.25 -12.53
N ILE A 168 4.83 2.38 -12.07
CA ILE A 168 5.00 1.05 -12.64
C ILE A 168 3.98 0.13 -11.98
N LEU A 169 3.08 -0.41 -12.79
CA LEU A 169 2.06 -1.36 -12.36
C LEU A 169 2.36 -2.73 -12.94
N VAL A 170 2.52 -3.70 -12.05
CA VAL A 170 2.79 -5.10 -12.39
C VAL A 170 1.61 -5.96 -12.00
N ASN A 171 1.16 -6.78 -12.94
CA ASN A 171 0.27 -7.91 -12.68
C ASN A 171 0.88 -9.12 -13.37
N THR A 172 1.18 -10.17 -12.63
CA THR A 172 1.84 -11.36 -13.19
C THR A 172 0.93 -12.19 -14.11
N SER A 173 -0.40 -11.97 -14.05
CA SER A 173 -1.33 -12.52 -15.05
C SER A 173 -1.27 -11.77 -16.39
N SER A 174 -0.43 -10.75 -16.50
CA SER A 174 -0.19 -10.00 -17.73
C SER A 174 1.25 -10.23 -18.21
N ASP A 175 1.42 -10.44 -19.51
CA ASP A 175 2.76 -10.46 -20.11
C ASP A 175 3.38 -9.07 -20.21
N THR A 176 2.63 -8.04 -19.87
CA THR A 176 3.03 -6.64 -19.99
C THR A 176 3.02 -5.96 -18.63
N ILE A 177 4.13 -5.30 -18.33
CA ILE A 177 4.24 -4.33 -17.23
C ILE A 177 3.89 -2.97 -17.82
N PHE A 178 3.08 -2.20 -17.10
CA PHE A 178 2.59 -0.93 -17.59
C PHE A 178 3.15 0.25 -16.78
N HIS A 179 3.37 1.37 -17.47
CA HIS A 179 3.35 2.67 -16.83
C HIS A 179 1.91 3.17 -16.75
N TYR A 180 1.52 3.64 -15.58
CA TYR A 180 0.34 4.47 -15.40
C TYR A 180 0.78 5.93 -15.40
N LEU A 181 0.29 6.68 -16.37
CA LEU A 181 0.73 8.03 -16.66
C LEU A 181 -0.10 9.08 -15.91
N PRO A 182 0.40 10.32 -15.77
CA PRO A 182 -0.33 11.41 -15.11
C PRO A 182 -1.68 11.75 -15.75
N ASP A 183 -1.84 11.46 -17.05
CA ASP A 183 -3.09 11.65 -17.80
C ASP A 183 -4.13 10.52 -17.57
N GLY A 184 -3.79 9.53 -16.71
CA GLY A 184 -4.65 8.39 -16.39
C GLY A 184 -4.58 7.24 -17.39
N ASN A 185 -3.69 7.28 -18.36
CA ASN A 185 -3.53 6.24 -19.36
C ASN A 185 -2.50 5.17 -18.95
N LEU A 186 -2.73 3.93 -19.39
CA LEU A 186 -1.76 2.84 -19.31
C LEU A 186 -0.91 2.83 -20.59
N SER A 187 0.41 2.81 -20.43
CA SER A 187 1.37 2.66 -21.50
C SER A 187 2.22 1.40 -21.28
N PRO A 188 2.35 0.49 -22.26
CA PRO A 188 3.25 -0.65 -22.15
C PRO A 188 4.69 -0.18 -21.86
N PHE A 189 5.31 -0.79 -20.86
CA PHE A 189 6.69 -0.48 -20.46
C PHE A 189 7.64 -1.64 -20.77
N ILE A 190 7.29 -2.84 -20.32
CA ILE A 190 8.04 -4.05 -20.59
C ILE A 190 7.05 -5.13 -21.06
N VAL A 191 7.35 -5.77 -22.19
CA VAL A 191 6.57 -6.89 -22.71
C VAL A 191 7.46 -8.14 -22.69
N ARG A 192 6.99 -9.21 -22.01
CA ARG A 192 7.66 -10.50 -22.02
C ARG A 192 7.36 -11.25 -23.32
N SER A 193 8.39 -11.81 -23.94
CA SER A 193 8.27 -12.65 -25.11
C SER A 193 9.28 -13.81 -25.01
N PRO A 194 8.88 -15.07 -25.16
CA PRO A 194 7.50 -15.53 -25.32
C PRO A 194 6.65 -15.30 -24.06
N SER A 195 5.34 -15.23 -24.25
CA SER A 195 4.41 -15.22 -23.11
C SER A 195 4.46 -16.57 -22.41
N ILE A 196 4.45 -16.53 -21.09
CA ILE A 196 4.48 -17.72 -20.23
C ILE A 196 3.05 -18.26 -20.08
#